data_6f8f405590a50a45519f02bde96e5c9f
#
_entry.id   6f8f405590a50a45519f02bde96e5c9f
#
_cell.length_a   1.000
_cell.length_b   1.000
_cell.length_c   1.000
_cell.angle_alpha   90.00
_cell.angle_beta   90.00
_cell.angle_gamma   90.00
#
_symmetry.space_group_name_H-M   'P 1'
#
loop_
_entity.id
_entity.type
_entity.pdbx_description
1 polymer ?
#
loop_
_entity_poly.entity_id
_entity_poly.type
_entity_poly.pdbx_seq_one_letter_code
_entity_poly.pdbx_strand_id
1 'polypeptide(L)'
;ALHVIDVNSGPNITKSVANSEHALSVNKMAATEIARQLRLRDMGGIIVIDFIDMPNSEQRKALYEHLQAEMKRDKAKHKILPPSKFGLIQITRQRVRPEINIETKEENPNADGEIIAPIVIAERMEEVIKNIMQKEKGTIYLHTHPFVEAYLTKGFFNSIRMK
;
A
#
# COMPACT_ATOMS: atom_id res chain seq x y z
N ALA A 1 -12.32 -11.26 -9.36
CA ALA A 1 -11.45 -10.12 -9.64
C ALA A 1 -10.06 -10.63 -10.01
N LEU A 2 -9.36 -9.89 -10.87
CA LEU A 2 -7.95 -10.08 -11.22
C LEU A 2 -7.21 -8.80 -10.84
N HIS A 3 -6.15 -8.94 -10.05
CA HIS A 3 -5.28 -7.85 -9.66
C HIS A 3 -3.89 -8.12 -10.19
N VAL A 4 -3.27 -7.10 -10.76
CA VAL A 4 -1.89 -7.15 -11.24
C VAL A 4 -1.09 -6.12 -10.46
N ILE A 5 0.06 -6.53 -9.93
CA ILE A 5 0.96 -5.68 -9.15
C ILE A 5 2.33 -5.76 -9.82
N ASP A 6 2.84 -4.61 -10.24
CA ASP A 6 4.18 -4.45 -10.81
C ASP A 6 5.11 -3.81 -9.78
N VAL A 7 6.28 -4.41 -9.56
CA VAL A 7 7.28 -3.95 -8.61
C VAL A 7 8.45 -3.33 -9.34
N ASN A 8 8.61 -2.02 -9.19
CA ASN A 8 9.68 -1.25 -9.80
C ASN A 8 10.69 -0.76 -8.77
N SER A 9 11.96 -0.81 -9.11
CA SER A 9 13.07 -0.40 -8.23
C SER A 9 13.33 1.11 -8.22
N GLY A 10 12.65 1.87 -9.07
CA GLY A 10 12.91 3.31 -9.23
C GLY A 10 14.26 3.63 -9.90
N PRO A 11 14.64 4.94 -9.98
CA PRO A 11 15.80 5.39 -10.77
C PRO A 11 17.18 5.09 -10.17
N ASN A 12 17.27 4.45 -9.01
CA ASN A 12 18.52 4.31 -8.25
C ASN A 12 19.32 3.02 -8.54
N ILE A 13 19.15 2.39 -9.72
CA ILE A 13 19.91 1.18 -10.07
C ILE A 13 21.15 1.54 -10.85
N THR A 14 22.31 1.57 -10.20
CA THR A 14 23.61 1.52 -10.84
C THR A 14 23.97 0.09 -11.26
N LYS A 15 24.44 -0.06 -12.49
CA LYS A 15 24.74 -1.35 -13.14
C LYS A 15 25.94 -2.05 -12.48
N SER A 16 25.73 -3.06 -11.64
CA SER A 16 26.76 -4.05 -11.28
C SER A 16 26.19 -5.24 -10.50
N VAL A 17 27.03 -6.23 -10.15
CA VAL A 17 26.69 -7.47 -9.43
C VAL A 17 26.03 -7.23 -8.06
N ALA A 18 26.15 -6.03 -7.49
CA ALA A 18 25.38 -5.56 -6.35
C ALA A 18 23.85 -5.53 -6.63
N ASN A 19 23.44 -5.63 -7.90
CA ASN A 19 22.03 -5.52 -8.30
C ASN A 19 21.17 -6.73 -7.89
N SER A 20 21.70 -7.94 -7.83
CA SER A 20 20.88 -9.11 -7.53
C SER A 20 20.50 -9.19 -6.04
N GLU A 21 21.42 -8.83 -5.14
CA GLU A 21 21.12 -8.74 -3.70
C GLU A 21 20.20 -7.56 -3.41
N HIS A 22 20.40 -6.45 -4.11
CA HIS A 22 19.53 -5.29 -4.03
C HIS A 22 18.12 -5.63 -4.54
N ALA A 23 17.99 -6.30 -5.69
CA ALA A 23 16.71 -6.74 -6.23
C ALA A 23 15.96 -7.66 -5.25
N LEU A 24 16.66 -8.61 -4.63
CA LEU A 24 16.07 -9.48 -3.61
C LEU A 24 15.58 -8.69 -2.39
N SER A 25 16.37 -7.71 -1.93
CA SER A 25 16.00 -6.86 -0.80
C SER A 25 14.75 -6.03 -1.10
N VAL A 26 14.70 -5.36 -2.26
CA VAL A 26 13.53 -4.57 -2.69
C VAL A 26 12.31 -5.47 -2.86
N ASN A 27 12.47 -6.62 -3.50
CA ASN A 27 11.39 -7.59 -3.68
C ASN A 27 10.83 -8.12 -2.35
N LYS A 28 11.68 -8.36 -1.35
CA LYS A 28 11.23 -8.75 0.00
C LYS A 28 10.45 -7.65 0.69
N MET A 29 10.91 -6.39 0.62
CA MET A 29 10.16 -5.25 1.15
C MET A 29 8.80 -5.11 0.46
N ALA A 30 8.78 -5.21 -0.87
CA ALA A 30 7.55 -5.20 -1.65
C ALA A 30 6.61 -6.35 -1.26
N ALA A 31 7.13 -7.58 -1.11
CA ALA A 31 6.34 -8.74 -0.70
C ALA A 31 5.69 -8.55 0.68
N THR A 32 6.41 -7.96 1.64
CA THR A 32 5.87 -7.62 2.97
C THR A 32 4.73 -6.61 2.87
N GLU A 33 4.93 -5.54 2.07
CA GLU A 33 3.91 -4.51 1.89
C GLU A 33 2.71 -5.04 1.09
N ILE A 34 2.93 -5.81 0.04
CA ILE A 34 1.85 -6.47 -0.72
C ILE A 34 1.01 -7.34 0.20
N ALA A 35 1.61 -8.21 0.99
CA ALA A 35 0.90 -9.06 1.95
C ALA A 35 0.10 -8.22 2.96
N ARG A 36 0.63 -7.06 3.39
CA ARG A 36 -0.07 -6.10 4.25
C ARG A 36 -1.29 -5.49 3.54
N GLN A 37 -1.11 -5.01 2.31
CA GLN A 37 -2.18 -4.38 1.52
C GLN A 37 -3.29 -5.36 1.16
N LEU A 38 -2.97 -6.60 0.82
CA LEU A 38 -3.98 -7.63 0.55
C LEU A 38 -4.91 -7.83 1.76
N ARG A 39 -4.36 -7.78 2.98
CA ARG A 39 -5.15 -7.88 4.22
C ARG A 39 -5.95 -6.62 4.52
N LEU A 40 -5.32 -5.45 4.40
CA LEU A 40 -5.95 -4.17 4.73
C LEU A 40 -7.13 -3.85 3.82
N ARG A 41 -6.96 -4.08 2.53
CA ARG A 41 -7.97 -3.78 1.49
C ARG A 41 -8.93 -4.93 1.26
N ASP A 42 -8.71 -6.07 1.89
CA ASP A 42 -9.41 -7.35 1.66
C ASP A 42 -9.45 -7.74 0.17
N MET A 43 -8.33 -7.51 -0.53
CA MET A 43 -8.20 -7.85 -1.94
C MET A 43 -8.28 -9.37 -2.11
N GLY A 44 -9.20 -9.83 -2.95
CA GLY A 44 -9.44 -11.26 -3.18
C GLY A 44 -9.62 -11.56 -4.65
N GLY A 45 -9.54 -12.85 -4.99
CA GLY A 45 -9.52 -13.34 -6.36
C GLY A 45 -8.13 -13.80 -6.76
N ILE A 46 -7.76 -13.56 -8.01
CA ILE A 46 -6.44 -13.89 -8.56
C ILE A 46 -5.58 -12.63 -8.48
N ILE A 47 -4.42 -12.75 -7.85
CA ILE A 47 -3.42 -11.69 -7.74
C ILE A 47 -2.17 -12.18 -8.47
N VAL A 48 -1.68 -11.42 -9.43
CA VAL A 48 -0.43 -11.66 -10.16
C VAL A 48 0.55 -10.58 -9.79
N ILE A 49 1.73 -10.99 -9.32
CA ILE A 49 2.78 -10.06 -8.90
C ILE A 49 3.97 -10.25 -9.84
N ASP A 50 4.39 -9.15 -10.47
CA ASP A 50 5.60 -9.06 -11.27
C ASP A 50 6.69 -8.41 -10.40
N PHE A 51 7.62 -9.24 -9.93
CA PHE A 51 8.74 -8.79 -9.12
C PHE A 51 9.93 -8.43 -10.00
N ILE A 52 10.84 -7.61 -9.48
CA ILE A 52 12.09 -7.30 -10.17
C ILE A 52 12.82 -8.61 -10.49
N ASP A 53 13.26 -8.74 -11.73
CA ASP A 53 13.95 -9.94 -12.22
C ASP A 53 15.14 -10.35 -11.35
N MET A 54 15.19 -11.64 -11.04
CA MET A 54 16.28 -12.27 -10.31
C MET A 54 16.76 -13.51 -11.09
N PRO A 55 17.95 -13.47 -11.67
CA PRO A 55 18.50 -14.60 -12.45
C PRO A 55 18.76 -15.83 -11.57
N ASN A 56 19.11 -15.63 -10.30
CA ASN A 56 19.41 -16.71 -9.38
C ASN A 56 18.16 -17.42 -8.86
N SER A 57 18.11 -18.74 -9.04
CA SER A 57 17.00 -19.58 -8.57
C SER A 57 16.86 -19.60 -7.04
N GLU A 58 17.96 -19.51 -6.30
CA GLU A 58 17.96 -19.47 -4.83
C GLU A 58 17.31 -18.18 -4.31
N GLN A 59 17.59 -17.05 -4.97
CA GLN A 59 16.97 -15.77 -4.64
C GLN A 59 15.46 -15.79 -4.91
N ARG A 60 15.03 -16.37 -6.04
CA ARG A 60 13.60 -16.54 -6.33
C ARG A 60 12.92 -17.45 -5.29
N LYS A 61 13.58 -18.50 -4.85
CA LYS A 61 13.10 -19.37 -3.78
C LYS A 61 13.01 -18.63 -2.45
N ALA A 62 14.05 -17.86 -2.09
CA ALA A 62 14.07 -17.07 -0.87
C ALA A 62 12.97 -15.98 -0.84
N LEU A 63 12.67 -15.34 -1.98
CA LEU A 63 11.55 -14.42 -2.11
C LEU A 63 10.21 -15.14 -1.92
N TYR A 64 10.03 -16.28 -2.56
CA TYR A 64 8.81 -17.08 -2.44
C TYR A 64 8.55 -17.53 -0.99
N GLU A 65 9.57 -18.03 -0.30
CA GLU A 65 9.49 -18.41 1.11
C GLU A 65 9.18 -17.22 2.02
N HIS A 66 9.78 -16.05 1.72
CA HIS A 66 9.48 -14.80 2.44
C HIS A 66 8.01 -14.39 2.27
N LEU A 67 7.50 -14.38 1.04
CA LEU A 67 6.09 -14.06 0.76
C LEU A 67 5.14 -15.04 1.46
N GLN A 68 5.46 -16.34 1.44
CA GLN A 68 4.68 -17.34 2.17
C GLN A 68 4.67 -17.06 3.69
N ALA A 69 5.80 -16.66 4.26
CA ALA A 69 5.90 -16.33 5.69
C ALA A 69 5.05 -15.12 6.05
N GLU A 70 5.07 -14.06 5.23
CA GLU A 70 4.26 -12.85 5.43
C GLU A 70 2.76 -13.13 5.29
N MET A 71 2.39 -14.01 4.37
CA MET A 71 1.00 -14.40 4.14
C MET A 71 0.45 -15.35 5.22
N LYS A 72 1.28 -16.00 6.04
CA LYS A 72 0.80 -16.80 7.18
C LYS A 72 -0.03 -16.00 8.19
N ARG A 73 0.16 -14.69 8.25
CA ARG A 73 -0.64 -13.77 9.10
C ARG A 73 -2.03 -13.49 8.53
N ASP A 74 -2.29 -13.89 7.30
CA ASP A 74 -3.58 -13.67 6.65
C ASP A 74 -4.59 -14.73 7.09
N LYS A 75 -5.74 -14.28 7.63
CA LYS A 75 -6.83 -15.16 8.06
C LYS A 75 -7.69 -15.65 6.89
N ALA A 76 -7.63 -14.98 5.73
CA ALA A 76 -8.34 -15.41 4.55
C ALA A 76 -7.66 -16.64 3.92
N LYS A 77 -8.46 -17.58 3.43
CA LYS A 77 -7.92 -18.72 2.70
C LYS A 77 -7.20 -18.24 1.44
N HIS A 78 -5.97 -18.66 1.28
CA HIS A 78 -5.14 -18.29 0.14
C HIS A 78 -4.22 -19.43 -0.27
N LYS A 79 -3.79 -19.39 -1.52
CA LYS A 79 -2.80 -20.29 -2.08
C LYS A 79 -1.81 -19.47 -2.91
N ILE A 80 -0.52 -19.67 -2.68
CA ILE A 80 0.56 -19.03 -3.40
C ILE A 80 1.20 -20.09 -4.29
N LEU A 81 1.28 -19.81 -5.59
CA LEU A 81 1.98 -20.68 -6.52
C LEU A 81 3.47 -20.33 -6.58
N PRO A 82 4.35 -21.30 -6.79
CA PRO A 82 5.76 -21.02 -7.05
C PRO A 82 5.94 -20.06 -8.23
N PRO A 83 7.05 -19.30 -8.27
CA PRO A 83 7.35 -18.42 -9.40
C PRO A 83 7.24 -19.16 -10.73
N SER A 84 6.58 -18.54 -11.70
CA SER A 84 6.49 -19.06 -13.06
C SER A 84 7.86 -19.00 -13.75
N LYS A 85 7.95 -19.57 -14.98
CA LYS A 85 9.17 -19.44 -15.81
C LYS A 85 9.51 -17.97 -16.14
N PHE A 86 8.55 -17.09 -16.05
CA PHE A 86 8.68 -15.65 -16.29
C PHE A 86 8.88 -14.83 -14.99
N GLY A 87 9.11 -15.49 -13.86
CA GLY A 87 9.30 -14.80 -12.57
C GLY A 87 8.02 -14.37 -11.85
N LEU A 88 6.85 -14.48 -12.49
CA LEU A 88 5.59 -14.07 -11.90
C LEU A 88 5.18 -14.96 -10.74
N ILE A 89 4.74 -14.35 -9.64
CA ILE A 89 4.12 -15.06 -8.51
C ILE A 89 2.61 -14.84 -8.56
N GLN A 90 1.86 -15.94 -8.42
CA GLN A 90 0.41 -15.91 -8.43
C GLN A 90 -0.12 -16.27 -7.03
N ILE A 91 -1.09 -15.49 -6.57
CA ILE A 91 -1.81 -15.74 -5.33
C ILE A 91 -3.29 -15.86 -5.65
N THR A 92 -3.93 -16.91 -5.16
CA THR A 92 -5.39 -17.00 -5.10
C THR A 92 -5.81 -16.75 -3.66
N ARG A 93 -6.63 -15.73 -3.42
CA ARG A 93 -7.10 -15.35 -2.09
C ARG A 93 -8.62 -15.25 -2.05
N GLN A 94 -9.23 -15.87 -1.04
CA GLN A 94 -10.68 -15.75 -0.84
C GLN A 94 -11.02 -14.35 -0.33
N ARG A 95 -11.98 -13.69 -0.96
CA ARG A 95 -12.54 -12.43 -0.46
C ARG A 95 -13.44 -12.73 0.74
N VAL A 96 -13.22 -12.03 1.83
CA VAL A 96 -14.02 -12.18 3.06
C VAL A 96 -15.03 -11.02 3.19
N ARG A 97 -14.65 -9.84 2.73
CA ARG A 97 -15.46 -8.61 2.72
C ARG A 97 -15.43 -7.95 1.34
N PRO A 98 -16.31 -7.00 1.04
CA PRO A 98 -16.13 -6.12 -0.12
C PRO A 98 -14.77 -5.45 -0.07
N GLU A 99 -14.14 -5.31 -1.24
CA GLU A 99 -12.86 -4.62 -1.38
C GLU A 99 -13.00 -3.15 -0.98
N ILE A 100 -12.06 -2.66 -0.19
CA ILE A 100 -12.01 -1.25 0.18
C ILE A 100 -11.29 -0.49 -0.95
N ASN A 101 -12.06 0.24 -1.74
CA ASN A 101 -11.52 1.21 -2.68
C ASN A 101 -11.18 2.50 -1.92
N ILE A 102 -9.91 2.88 -1.95
CA ILE A 102 -9.47 4.17 -1.43
C ILE A 102 -9.33 5.09 -2.64
N GLU A 103 -10.31 5.94 -2.84
CA GLU A 103 -10.25 7.00 -3.84
C GLU A 103 -9.33 8.12 -3.30
N THR A 104 -8.25 8.36 -4.01
CA THR A 104 -7.28 9.44 -3.66
C THR A 104 -7.60 10.74 -4.36
N LYS A 105 -8.52 10.70 -5.33
CA LYS A 105 -9.02 11.84 -6.10
C LYS A 105 -10.53 11.75 -6.21
N GLU A 106 -11.16 12.90 -6.27
CA GLU A 106 -12.59 13.07 -6.44
C GLU A 106 -12.84 14.05 -7.60
N GLU A 107 -14.01 13.97 -8.23
CA GLU A 107 -14.44 14.98 -9.21
C GLU A 107 -14.54 16.37 -8.54
N ASN A 108 -14.07 17.39 -9.22
CA ASN A 108 -14.17 18.76 -8.70
C ASN A 108 -15.63 19.24 -8.83
N PRO A 109 -16.33 19.50 -7.72
CA PRO A 109 -17.74 19.91 -7.78
C PRO A 109 -17.96 21.31 -8.38
N ASN A 110 -16.90 22.10 -8.57
CA ASN A 110 -16.98 23.50 -9.01
C ASN A 110 -16.32 23.77 -10.38
N ALA A 111 -15.64 22.79 -10.95
CA ALA A 111 -14.95 22.93 -12.25
C ALA A 111 -14.67 21.55 -12.86
N ASP A 112 -14.35 21.52 -14.15
CA ASP A 112 -13.87 20.29 -14.79
C ASP A 112 -12.53 19.83 -14.20
N GLY A 113 -12.38 18.52 -14.02
CA GLY A 113 -11.17 17.88 -13.53
C GLY A 113 -11.31 17.22 -12.16
N GLU A 114 -10.18 16.74 -11.63
CA GLU A 114 -10.11 16.01 -10.37
C GLU A 114 -9.44 16.83 -9.27
N ILE A 115 -9.87 16.65 -8.04
CA ILE A 115 -9.24 17.19 -6.84
C ILE A 115 -8.74 16.06 -5.95
N ILE A 116 -7.78 16.37 -5.09
CA ILE A 116 -7.30 15.41 -4.09
C ILE A 116 -8.43 15.15 -3.09
N ALA A 117 -8.73 13.86 -2.87
CA ALA A 117 -9.76 13.46 -1.92
C ALA A 117 -9.46 14.00 -0.50
N PRO A 118 -10.48 14.48 0.24
CA PRO A 118 -10.31 15.04 1.58
C PRO A 118 -9.58 14.12 2.56
N ILE A 119 -9.73 12.80 2.40
CA ILE A 119 -9.05 11.80 3.23
C ILE A 119 -7.53 11.90 3.11
N VAL A 120 -7.00 12.11 1.89
CA VAL A 120 -5.55 12.24 1.65
C VAL A 120 -5.01 13.54 2.27
N ILE A 121 -5.81 14.61 2.23
CA ILE A 121 -5.45 15.88 2.88
C ILE A 121 -5.40 15.68 4.39
N ALA A 122 -6.41 15.01 4.97
CA ALA A 122 -6.47 14.71 6.40
C ALA A 122 -5.26 13.88 6.87
N GLU A 123 -4.85 12.85 6.12
CA GLU A 123 -3.67 12.05 6.43
C GLU A 123 -2.38 12.86 6.44
N ARG A 124 -2.18 13.74 5.44
CA ARG A 124 -1.02 14.65 5.39
C ARG A 124 -1.01 15.62 6.58
N MET A 125 -2.17 16.15 6.93
CA MET A 125 -2.31 17.05 8.09
C MET A 125 -1.97 16.32 9.38
N GLU A 126 -2.45 15.09 9.55
CA GLU A 126 -2.17 14.27 10.73
C GLU A 126 -0.66 13.98 10.88
N GLU A 127 0.03 13.70 9.78
CA GLU A 127 1.48 13.50 9.77
C GLU A 127 2.24 14.78 10.19
N VAL A 128 1.85 15.93 9.64
CA VAL A 128 2.45 17.22 10.00
C VAL A 128 2.23 17.55 11.47
N ILE A 129 1.01 17.35 11.98
CA ILE A 129 0.68 17.58 13.40
C ILE A 129 1.50 16.67 14.31
N LYS A 130 1.60 15.38 13.99
CA LYS A 130 2.43 14.42 14.76
C LYS A 130 3.89 14.86 14.80
N ASN A 131 4.44 15.34 13.70
CA ASN A 131 5.82 15.82 13.63
C ASN A 131 6.04 17.09 14.47
N ILE A 132 5.07 18.01 14.52
CA ILE A 132 5.12 19.22 15.34
C ILE A 132 5.03 18.85 16.82
N MET A 133 4.07 17.98 17.19
CA MET A 133 3.86 17.54 18.58
C MET A 133 5.08 16.82 19.18
N GLN A 134 5.91 16.20 18.35
CA GLN A 134 7.16 15.59 18.81
C GLN A 134 8.25 16.62 19.15
N LYS A 135 8.19 17.81 18.54
CA LYS A 135 9.23 18.86 18.66
C LYS A 135 8.84 19.96 19.61
N GLU A 136 7.56 20.27 19.71
CA GLU A 136 7.05 21.42 20.43
C GLU A 136 5.91 21.00 21.38
N LYS A 137 5.84 21.64 22.54
CA LYS A 137 4.74 21.48 23.51
C LYS A 137 3.90 22.77 23.49
N GLY A 138 2.62 22.64 23.18
CA GLY A 138 1.72 23.78 23.17
C GLY A 138 0.43 23.50 22.41
N THR A 139 -0.37 24.56 22.25
CA THR A 139 -1.62 24.48 21.46
C THR A 139 -1.29 24.71 19.99
N ILE A 140 -1.73 23.81 19.14
CA ILE A 140 -1.57 23.89 17.69
C ILE A 140 -2.86 24.44 17.09
N TYR A 141 -2.76 25.54 16.33
CA TYR A 141 -3.87 26.11 15.57
C TYR A 141 -3.77 25.67 14.12
N LEU A 142 -4.81 24.97 13.66
CA LEU A 142 -4.88 24.45 12.31
C LEU A 142 -5.78 25.35 11.46
N HIS A 143 -5.18 26.08 10.50
CA HIS A 143 -5.92 26.87 9.52
C HIS A 143 -6.14 26.06 8.27
N THR A 144 -7.39 25.76 7.96
CA THR A 144 -7.74 24.89 6.82
C THR A 144 -8.93 25.46 6.05
N HIS A 145 -9.13 24.97 4.84
CA HIS A 145 -10.30 25.31 4.06
C HIS A 145 -11.59 24.81 4.74
N PRO A 146 -12.71 25.57 4.73
CA PRO A 146 -13.96 25.19 5.40
C PRO A 146 -14.48 23.79 5.03
N PHE A 147 -14.23 23.32 3.82
CA PHE A 147 -14.57 21.96 3.39
C PHE A 147 -13.81 20.88 4.17
N VAL A 148 -12.52 21.10 4.41
CA VAL A 148 -11.69 20.17 5.17
C VAL A 148 -12.09 20.23 6.64
N GLU A 149 -12.37 21.41 7.19
CA GLU A 149 -12.92 21.56 8.54
C GLU A 149 -14.24 20.79 8.71
N ALA A 150 -15.16 20.93 7.76
CA ALA A 150 -16.42 20.20 7.78
C ALA A 150 -16.22 18.67 7.70
N TYR A 151 -15.26 18.21 6.91
CA TYR A 151 -14.89 16.79 6.82
C TYR A 151 -14.33 16.26 8.13
N LEU A 152 -13.48 17.02 8.82
CA LEU A 152 -12.85 16.63 10.06
C LEU A 152 -13.80 16.67 11.26
N THR A 153 -14.72 17.62 11.29
CA THR A 153 -15.61 17.90 12.44
C THR A 153 -16.97 17.22 12.34
N LYS A 154 -17.50 17.01 11.13
CA LYS A 154 -18.80 16.34 10.92
C LYS A 154 -18.66 14.83 10.86
N GLY A 155 -18.59 14.17 12.01
CA GLY A 155 -18.76 12.71 12.14
C GLY A 155 -20.23 12.34 12.36
N PHE A 156 -20.62 11.09 12.04
CA PHE A 156 -22.00 10.58 12.18
C PHE A 156 -22.52 10.57 13.62
N PHE A 157 -21.66 10.77 14.63
CA PHE A 157 -21.99 10.84 16.07
C PHE A 157 -21.19 11.93 16.79
N ASN A 158 -20.99 13.10 16.20
CA ASN A 158 -20.13 14.15 16.77
C ASN A 158 -18.69 13.67 17.10
N SER A 159 -18.23 12.62 16.46
CA SER A 159 -16.87 12.14 16.66
C SER A 159 -15.91 12.86 15.70
N ILE A 160 -14.89 13.46 16.26
CA ILE A 160 -13.77 14.00 15.48
C ILE A 160 -13.11 12.83 14.73
N ARG A 161 -12.96 12.93 13.41
CA ARG A 161 -12.32 11.91 12.59
C ARG A 161 -10.81 11.81 12.79
N MET A 162 -10.20 12.89 13.28
CA MET A 162 -8.82 12.89 13.76
C MET A 162 -8.81 12.68 15.28
N LYS A 163 -8.01 11.71 15.73
CA LYS A 163 -7.71 11.47 17.14
C LYS A 163 -6.27 11.84 17.44
#